data_7277c4534f61e761fafcfca0c8084f3a
#
_entry.id   7277c4534f61e761fafcfca0c8084f3a
#
_cell.length_a   1.000
_cell.length_b   1.000
_cell.length_c   1.000
_cell.angle_alpha   90.00
_cell.angle_beta   90.00
_cell.angle_gamma   90.00
#
_symmetry.space_group_name_H-M   'P 1'
#
loop_
_entity.id
_entity.type
_entity.pdbx_description
1 polymer ?
#
loop_
_entity_poly.entity_id
_entity_poly.type
_entity_poly.pdbx_seq_one_letter_code
_entity_poly.pdbx_strand_id
1 'polypeptide(L)'
;MILKKLKKGDRVEIAAPSSFVENEEAFISGIEIIKKWGLEINQNNILSRKFNSFSGNDEIRLKELKKVQNSKLIIFAKGGWGSARLLEEGLTWGEGFMMGFSDTSSLLLSKYSQGNLGAI
;
A
#
# COMPACT_ATOMS: atom_id res chain seq x y z
N MET A 1 -15.79 -15.42 0.35
CA MET A 1 -15.43 -14.03 0.67
C MET A 1 -16.14 -13.07 -0.27
N ILE A 2 -16.73 -12.01 0.26
CA ILE A 2 -17.44 -11.00 -0.53
C ILE A 2 -16.69 -9.68 -0.38
N LEU A 3 -16.20 -9.13 -1.50
CA LEU A 3 -15.62 -7.81 -1.53
C LEU A 3 -16.71 -6.75 -1.36
N LYS A 4 -16.51 -5.85 -0.41
CA LYS A 4 -17.41 -4.73 -0.20
C LYS A 4 -17.03 -3.57 -1.09
N LYS A 5 -17.99 -3.04 -1.82
CA LYS A 5 -17.79 -1.84 -2.65
C LYS A 5 -17.33 -0.67 -1.78
N LEU A 6 -16.44 0.12 -2.34
CA LEU A 6 -16.05 1.40 -1.74
C LEU A 6 -17.20 2.40 -1.84
N LYS A 7 -17.33 3.23 -0.82
CA LYS A 7 -18.34 4.29 -0.74
C LYS A 7 -17.63 5.62 -0.52
N LYS A 8 -18.29 6.70 -0.90
CA LYS A 8 -17.82 8.03 -0.57
C LYS A 8 -17.61 8.15 0.94
N GLY A 9 -16.48 8.71 1.33
CA GLY A 9 -16.07 8.82 2.73
C GLY A 9 -15.27 7.63 3.26
N ASP A 10 -15.17 6.53 2.50
CA ASP A 10 -14.31 5.41 2.90
C ASP A 10 -12.85 5.83 2.91
N ARG A 11 -12.11 5.23 3.83
CA ARG A 11 -10.69 5.54 4.02
C ARG A 11 -9.81 4.67 3.14
N VAL A 12 -8.83 5.31 2.50
CA VAL A 12 -7.74 4.64 1.81
C VAL A 12 -6.43 4.86 2.57
N GLU A 13 -5.67 3.80 2.71
CA GLU A 13 -4.33 3.85 3.27
C GLU A 13 -3.32 3.84 2.13
N ILE A 14 -2.44 4.83 2.09
CA ILE A 14 -1.32 4.84 1.17
C ILE A 14 -0.13 4.25 1.90
N ALA A 15 0.48 3.22 1.32
CA ALA A 15 1.63 2.55 1.89
C ALA A 15 2.79 2.55 0.90
N ALA A 16 4.01 2.51 1.42
CA ALA A 16 5.23 2.51 0.61
C ALA A 16 6.16 1.37 1.05
N PRO A 17 5.90 0.15 0.56
CA PRO A 17 6.69 -1.02 0.97
C PRO A 17 7.98 -1.21 0.17
N SER A 18 8.22 -0.40 -0.82
CA SER A 18 9.30 -0.56 -1.80
C SER A 18 10.27 0.63 -1.78
N SER A 19 10.56 1.20 -2.94
CA SER A 19 11.48 2.34 -3.05
C SER A 19 10.89 3.63 -2.49
N PHE A 20 11.76 4.57 -2.09
CA PHE A 20 11.29 5.86 -1.59
C PHE A 20 10.66 6.68 -2.72
N VAL A 21 9.72 7.55 -2.35
CA VAL A 21 9.00 8.38 -3.31
C VAL A 21 9.84 9.62 -3.63
N GLU A 22 10.46 9.62 -4.80
CA GLU A 22 11.33 10.71 -5.28
C GLU A 22 10.53 11.89 -5.81
N ASN A 23 9.47 11.59 -6.57
CA ASN A 23 8.67 12.62 -7.21
C ASN A 23 7.50 13.01 -6.30
N GLU A 24 7.78 13.95 -5.41
CA GLU A 24 6.79 14.46 -4.46
C GLU A 24 5.58 15.08 -5.17
N GLU A 25 5.82 15.81 -6.24
CA GLU A 25 4.75 16.48 -7.01
C GLU A 25 3.79 15.46 -7.61
N ALA A 26 4.31 14.39 -8.22
CA ALA A 26 3.48 13.33 -8.76
C ALA A 26 2.69 12.60 -7.66
N PHE A 27 3.30 12.38 -6.51
CA PHE A 27 2.64 11.78 -5.35
C PHE A 27 1.46 12.64 -4.89
N ILE A 28 1.68 13.92 -4.73
CA ILE A 28 0.63 14.87 -4.31
C ILE A 28 -0.49 14.92 -5.34
N SER A 29 -0.16 14.94 -6.63
CA SER A 29 -1.17 14.91 -7.70
C SER A 29 -2.02 13.65 -7.64
N GLY A 30 -1.41 12.50 -7.37
CA GLY A 30 -2.14 11.24 -7.18
C GLY A 30 -3.10 11.29 -5.98
N ILE A 31 -2.66 11.84 -4.87
CA ILE A 31 -3.49 12.04 -3.68
C ILE A 31 -4.72 12.92 -4.01
N GLU A 32 -4.54 13.99 -4.77
CA GLU A 32 -5.64 14.88 -5.15
C GLU A 32 -6.66 14.17 -6.06
N ILE A 33 -6.21 13.27 -6.93
CA ILE A 33 -7.10 12.45 -7.75
C ILE A 33 -7.97 11.55 -6.86
N ILE A 34 -7.36 10.87 -5.89
CA ILE A 34 -8.08 9.97 -4.99
C ILE A 34 -9.11 10.75 -4.15
N LYS A 35 -8.75 11.94 -3.68
CA LYS A 35 -9.68 12.83 -2.98
C LYS A 35 -10.89 13.18 -3.84
N LYS A 36 -10.70 13.40 -5.13
CA LYS A 36 -11.81 13.68 -6.08
C LYS A 36 -12.76 12.50 -6.22
N TRP A 37 -12.32 11.29 -5.93
CA TRP A 37 -13.21 10.12 -5.87
C TRP A 37 -14.09 10.10 -4.62
N GLY A 38 -13.89 11.04 -3.71
CA GLY A 38 -14.66 11.15 -2.48
C GLY A 38 -14.14 10.28 -1.34
N LEU A 39 -12.91 9.79 -1.43
CA LEU A 39 -12.29 8.97 -0.40
C LEU A 39 -11.49 9.83 0.58
N GLU A 40 -11.42 9.37 1.82
CA GLU A 40 -10.54 9.95 2.83
C GLU A 40 -9.18 9.25 2.75
N ILE A 41 -8.09 10.01 2.86
CA ILE A 41 -6.75 9.49 2.64
C ILE A 41 -5.90 9.60 3.89
N ASN A 42 -5.27 8.49 4.26
CA ASN A 42 -4.16 8.49 5.18
C ASN A 42 -2.86 8.21 4.39
N GLN A 43 -1.99 9.23 4.32
CA GLN A 43 -0.72 9.13 3.59
C GLN A 43 0.40 8.54 4.43
N ASN A 44 0.16 8.38 5.73
CA ASN A 44 1.24 8.08 6.66
C ASN A 44 2.34 9.16 6.52
N ASN A 45 3.58 8.90 6.76
CA ASN A 45 4.67 9.87 6.61
C ASN A 45 5.61 9.50 5.46
N ILE A 46 5.03 9.05 4.35
CA ILE A 46 5.77 8.43 3.23
C ILE A 46 6.85 9.35 2.67
N LEU A 47 6.53 10.62 2.44
CA LEU A 47 7.48 11.56 1.81
C LEU A 47 8.70 11.88 2.68
N SER A 48 8.62 11.66 3.99
CA SER A 48 9.73 11.92 4.91
C SER A 48 10.61 10.70 5.17
N ARG A 49 10.25 9.54 4.62
CA ARG A 49 10.95 8.28 4.89
C ARG A 49 11.91 7.94 3.77
N LYS A 50 13.16 7.71 4.13
CA LYS A 50 14.18 7.23 3.21
C LYS A 50 15.25 6.45 3.95
N PHE A 51 15.61 5.29 3.42
CA PHE A 51 16.75 4.48 3.86
C PHE A 51 17.41 3.89 2.61
N ASN A 52 18.57 4.42 2.21
CA ASN A 52 19.17 4.13 0.92
C ASN A 52 18.16 4.41 -0.21
N SER A 53 17.82 3.42 -1.03
CA SER A 53 16.82 3.55 -2.08
C SER A 53 15.40 3.21 -1.63
N PHE A 54 15.21 2.78 -0.37
CA PHE A 54 13.94 2.31 0.15
C PHE A 54 13.14 3.40 0.86
N SER A 55 11.84 3.21 0.96
CA SER A 55 10.95 4.08 1.73
C SER A 55 10.99 3.71 3.23
N GLY A 56 12.18 3.70 3.79
CA GLY A 56 12.45 3.25 5.14
C GLY A 56 13.13 1.88 5.17
N ASN A 57 13.69 1.50 6.32
CA ASN A 57 14.29 0.18 6.48
C ASN A 57 13.20 -0.92 6.50
N ASP A 58 13.61 -2.17 6.53
CA ASP A 58 12.67 -3.30 6.50
C ASP A 58 11.68 -3.25 7.66
N GLU A 59 12.13 -2.90 8.86
CA GLU A 59 11.28 -2.82 10.05
C GLU A 59 10.19 -1.75 9.90
N ILE A 60 10.53 -0.58 9.42
CA ILE A 60 9.58 0.53 9.22
C ILE A 60 8.54 0.16 8.18
N ARG A 61 8.97 -0.40 7.04
CA ARG A 61 8.08 -0.79 5.95
C ARG A 61 7.15 -1.95 6.36
N LEU A 62 7.69 -2.93 7.09
CA LEU A 62 6.90 -4.04 7.61
C LEU A 62 5.86 -3.57 8.62
N LYS A 63 6.26 -2.69 9.52
CA LYS A 63 5.35 -2.11 10.52
C LYS A 63 4.19 -1.37 9.86
N GLU A 64 4.46 -0.64 8.79
CA GLU A 64 3.40 0.02 8.01
C GLU A 64 2.43 -1.00 7.41
N LEU A 65 2.95 -2.05 6.76
CA LEU A 65 2.08 -3.08 6.18
C LEU A 65 1.21 -3.77 7.23
N LYS A 66 1.76 -4.08 8.40
CA LYS A 66 0.98 -4.67 9.51
C LYS A 66 -0.10 -3.72 10.02
N LYS A 67 0.17 -2.44 10.02
CA LYS A 67 -0.81 -1.42 10.42
C LYS A 67 -1.99 -1.33 9.45
N VAL A 68 -1.73 -1.46 8.14
CA VAL A 68 -2.74 -1.26 7.10
C VAL A 68 -3.36 -2.55 6.57
N GLN A 69 -2.86 -3.71 6.96
CA GLN A 69 -3.22 -5.01 6.37
C GLN A 69 -4.73 -5.32 6.33
N ASN A 70 -5.49 -4.76 7.24
CA ASN A 70 -6.95 -4.96 7.33
C ASN A 70 -7.75 -3.77 6.79
N SER A 71 -7.11 -2.84 6.12
CA SER A 71 -7.76 -1.64 5.60
C SER A 71 -8.68 -1.99 4.43
N LYS A 72 -9.70 -1.18 4.24
CA LYS A 72 -10.70 -1.36 3.18
C LYS A 72 -10.12 -1.16 1.78
N LEU A 73 -9.14 -0.27 1.68
CA LEU A 73 -8.36 -0.06 0.46
C LEU A 73 -6.94 0.35 0.85
N ILE A 74 -5.97 -0.36 0.29
CA ILE A 74 -4.55 -0.02 0.35
C ILE A 74 -4.12 0.32 -1.07
N ILE A 75 -3.46 1.47 -1.24
CA ILE A 75 -2.81 1.82 -2.51
C ILE A 75 -1.32 1.97 -2.23
N PHE A 76 -0.50 1.23 -2.97
CA PHE A 76 0.94 1.34 -2.85
C PHE A 76 1.45 2.55 -3.64
N ALA A 77 2.25 3.38 -2.98
CA ALA A 77 2.70 4.66 -3.52
C ALA A 77 3.66 4.49 -4.71
N LYS A 78 4.46 3.42 -4.70
CA LYS A 78 5.50 3.20 -5.70
C LYS A 78 5.98 1.76 -5.66
N GLY A 79 6.46 1.29 -6.80
CA GLY A 79 7.22 0.05 -6.92
C GLY A 79 8.70 0.24 -6.64
N GLY A 80 9.55 -0.40 -7.40
CA GLY A 80 11.00 -0.39 -7.25
C GLY A 80 11.50 -1.69 -6.66
N TRP A 81 11.99 -1.67 -5.40
CA TRP A 81 12.63 -2.82 -4.76
C TRP A 81 12.22 -2.96 -3.30
N GLY A 82 12.24 -4.18 -2.79
CA GLY A 82 12.28 -4.46 -1.37
C GLY A 82 10.99 -4.98 -0.74
N SER A 83 9.88 -5.10 -1.48
CA SER A 83 8.62 -5.56 -0.88
C SER A 83 8.61 -7.06 -0.60
N ALA A 84 9.16 -7.89 -1.48
CA ALA A 84 9.10 -9.35 -1.35
C ALA A 84 9.75 -9.86 -0.06
N ARG A 85 10.84 -9.26 0.36
CA ARG A 85 11.54 -9.66 1.59
C ARG A 85 10.70 -9.46 2.85
N LEU A 86 9.72 -8.55 2.81
CA LEU A 86 8.82 -8.30 3.93
C LEU A 86 7.83 -9.45 4.14
N LEU A 87 7.60 -10.27 3.12
CA LEU A 87 6.72 -11.43 3.20
C LEU A 87 7.26 -12.54 4.09
N GLU A 88 8.57 -12.58 4.31
CA GLU A 88 9.22 -13.57 5.19
C GLU A 88 8.73 -13.46 6.64
N GLU A 89 8.21 -12.32 7.02
CA GLU A 89 7.71 -12.03 8.37
C GLU A 89 6.25 -12.46 8.60
N GLY A 90 5.66 -13.17 7.66
CA GLY A 90 4.33 -13.78 7.86
C GLY A 90 3.16 -12.81 7.81
N LEU A 91 3.16 -11.87 6.86
CA LEU A 91 2.04 -10.96 6.65
C LEU A 91 0.75 -11.70 6.28
N THR A 92 -0.35 -11.29 6.89
CA THR A 92 -1.70 -11.75 6.54
C THR A 92 -2.52 -10.57 6.05
N TRP A 93 -3.42 -10.80 5.10
CA TRP A 93 -4.19 -9.74 4.47
C TRP A 93 -5.68 -9.87 4.78
N GLY A 94 -6.31 -8.76 5.11
CA GLY A 94 -7.75 -8.70 5.29
C GLY A 94 -8.51 -8.70 3.97
N GLU A 95 -9.82 -8.52 4.05
CA GLU A 95 -10.74 -8.64 2.92
C GLU A 95 -10.80 -7.40 2.01
N GLY A 96 -10.14 -6.32 2.36
CA GLY A 96 -10.17 -5.08 1.57
C GLY A 96 -9.45 -5.19 0.23
N PHE A 97 -9.53 -4.12 -0.54
CA PHE A 97 -8.80 -4.02 -1.81
C PHE A 97 -7.33 -3.64 -1.58
N MET A 98 -6.48 -4.15 -2.44
CA MET A 98 -5.06 -3.82 -2.47
C MET A 98 -4.68 -3.52 -3.91
N MET A 99 -4.20 -2.31 -4.17
CA MET A 99 -3.83 -1.85 -5.51
C MET A 99 -2.34 -1.54 -5.57
N GLY A 100 -1.68 -2.09 -6.58
CA GLY A 100 -0.26 -1.87 -6.78
C GLY A 100 0.23 -2.41 -8.11
N PHE A 101 1.52 -2.24 -8.37
CA PHE A 101 2.15 -2.69 -9.62
C PHE A 101 3.66 -2.90 -9.40
N SER A 102 4.35 -3.44 -10.39
CA SER A 102 5.80 -3.63 -10.36
C SER A 102 6.24 -4.45 -9.13
N ASP A 103 7.18 -3.97 -8.33
CA ASP A 103 7.69 -4.67 -7.15
C ASP A 103 6.60 -5.05 -6.15
N THR A 104 5.57 -4.23 -6.01
CA THR A 104 4.46 -4.51 -5.08
C THR A 104 3.58 -5.68 -5.52
N SER A 105 3.75 -6.17 -6.74
CA SER A 105 3.03 -7.36 -7.23
C SER A 105 3.28 -8.59 -6.35
N SER A 106 4.43 -8.68 -5.69
CA SER A 106 4.68 -9.76 -4.72
C SER A 106 3.68 -9.75 -3.57
N LEU A 107 3.27 -8.57 -3.12
CA LEU A 107 2.28 -8.40 -2.06
C LEU A 107 0.87 -8.73 -2.57
N LEU A 108 0.55 -8.34 -3.81
CA LEU A 108 -0.72 -8.69 -4.44
C LEU A 108 -0.86 -10.21 -4.59
N LEU A 109 0.20 -10.88 -5.03
CA LEU A 109 0.24 -12.34 -5.14
C LEU A 109 0.11 -13.02 -3.79
N SER A 110 0.75 -12.47 -2.76
CA SER A 110 0.62 -12.95 -1.38
C SER A 110 -0.83 -12.89 -0.92
N LYS A 111 -1.50 -11.76 -1.15
CA LYS A 111 -2.93 -11.63 -0.82
C LYS A 111 -3.79 -12.67 -1.55
N TYR A 112 -3.57 -12.83 -2.84
CA TYR A 112 -4.29 -13.81 -3.64
C TYR A 112 -4.03 -15.24 -3.17
N SER A 113 -2.78 -15.59 -2.86
CA SER A 113 -2.40 -16.94 -2.39
C SER A 113 -3.04 -17.31 -1.05
N GLN A 114 -3.40 -16.33 -0.24
CA GLN A 114 -4.12 -16.52 1.01
C GLN A 114 -5.63 -16.67 0.83
N GLY A 115 -6.11 -16.75 -0.42
CA GLY A 115 -7.52 -16.90 -0.73
C GLY A 115 -8.31 -15.59 -0.65
N ASN A 116 -7.62 -14.45 -0.57
CA ASN A 116 -8.27 -13.15 -0.49
C ASN A 116 -8.39 -12.50 -1.86
N LEU A 117 -9.61 -12.15 -2.24
CA LEU A 117 -9.88 -11.37 -3.44
C LEU A 117 -9.48 -9.90 -3.23
N GLY A 118 -9.54 -9.10 -4.29
CA GLY A 118 -9.31 -7.65 -4.18
C GLY A 118 -7.89 -7.20 -4.45
N ALA A 119 -7.01 -8.07 -4.94
CA ALA A 119 -5.72 -7.66 -5.50
C ALA A 119 -5.94 -7.07 -6.90
N ILE A 120 -5.45 -5.84 -7.14
CA ILE A 120 -5.65 -5.08 -8.38
C ILE A 120 -4.32 -4.63 -8.94
#